data_d64b00e438659f2147ecb94d4c46dc06
#
_entry.id   d64b00e438659f2147ecb94d4c46dc06
#
_cell.length_a   1.000
_cell.length_b   1.000
_cell.length_c   1.000
_cell.angle_alpha   90.00
_cell.angle_beta   90.00
_cell.angle_gamma   90.00
#
_symmetry.space_group_name_H-M   'P 1'
#
loop_
_entity.id
_entity.type
_entity.pdbx_description
1 polymer ?
#
loop_
_entity_poly.entity_id
_entity_poly.type
_entity_poly.pdbx_seq_one_letter_code
_entity_poly.pdbx_strand_id
1 'polypeptide(L)'
;MSKSISIDEMAEAIERELIEYRELAADELKTAVKKAGKTAKSDINKSAPVRTGKYAKSWRMKVVEESSVGIGVTVYSSSRYMLAHLLENGHAKRNGGRVAGERHIGPAEEHAKEQLIGDIEKALKG
;
A
#
# COMPACT_ATOMS: atom_id res chain seq x y z
N MET A 1 -18.86 -26.99 31.61
CA MET A 1 -18.54 -28.40 31.67
C MET A 1 -17.18 -28.67 31.05
N SER A 2 -16.27 -29.17 31.80
CA SER A 2 -14.94 -29.46 31.30
C SER A 2 -14.94 -30.78 30.51
N LYS A 3 -14.44 -30.74 29.28
CA LYS A 3 -14.13 -31.96 28.56
C LYS A 3 -12.69 -32.33 28.84
N SER A 4 -12.50 -33.57 29.19
CA SER A 4 -11.16 -34.13 29.25
C SER A 4 -10.71 -34.45 27.83
N ILE A 5 -9.63 -33.83 27.39
CA ILE A 5 -9.05 -34.12 26.07
C ILE A 5 -7.63 -34.65 26.24
N SER A 6 -7.18 -35.49 25.33
CA SER A 6 -5.82 -36.00 25.35
C SER A 6 -4.83 -34.88 24.95
N ILE A 7 -3.55 -35.10 25.24
CA ILE A 7 -2.48 -34.15 24.84
C ILE A 7 -2.47 -33.94 23.33
N ASP A 8 -2.66 -34.99 22.55
CA ASP A 8 -2.68 -34.91 21.10
C ASP A 8 -3.86 -34.08 20.57
N GLU A 9 -5.06 -34.29 21.16
CA GLU A 9 -6.24 -33.50 20.80
C GLU A 9 -6.08 -32.03 21.19
N MET A 10 -5.42 -31.74 22.31
CA MET A 10 -5.13 -30.39 22.76
C MET A 10 -4.16 -29.71 21.77
N ALA A 11 -3.12 -30.39 21.35
CA ALA A 11 -2.15 -29.88 20.39
C ALA A 11 -2.83 -29.54 19.05
N GLU A 12 -3.70 -30.42 18.56
CA GLU A 12 -4.46 -30.18 17.33
C GLU A 12 -5.40 -28.98 17.46
N ALA A 13 -6.07 -28.84 18.62
CA ALA A 13 -6.96 -27.71 18.87
C ALA A 13 -6.21 -26.37 18.88
N ILE A 14 -5.05 -26.31 19.52
CA ILE A 14 -4.19 -25.12 19.55
C ILE A 14 -3.71 -24.78 18.15
N GLU A 15 -3.22 -25.77 17.41
CA GLU A 15 -2.75 -25.58 16.04
C GLU A 15 -3.85 -24.98 15.15
N ARG A 16 -5.06 -25.49 15.27
CA ARG A 16 -6.22 -25.01 14.50
C ARG A 16 -6.54 -23.55 14.83
N GLU A 17 -6.53 -23.17 16.10
CA GLU A 17 -6.76 -21.78 16.52
C GLU A 17 -5.68 -20.85 15.99
N LEU A 18 -4.41 -21.27 15.99
CA LEU A 18 -3.30 -20.48 15.46
C LEU A 18 -3.43 -20.27 13.95
N ILE A 19 -3.88 -21.28 13.22
CA ILE A 19 -4.11 -21.18 11.77
C ILE A 19 -5.25 -20.19 11.50
N GLU A 20 -6.37 -20.29 12.21
CA GLU A 20 -7.50 -19.39 12.06
C GLU A 20 -7.10 -17.93 12.35
N TYR A 21 -6.34 -17.71 13.43
CA TYR A 21 -5.84 -16.38 13.77
C TYR A 21 -4.94 -15.81 12.68
N ARG A 22 -4.03 -16.64 12.16
CA ARG A 22 -3.11 -16.23 11.09
C ARG A 22 -3.87 -15.84 9.83
N GLU A 23 -4.87 -16.61 9.43
CA GLU A 23 -5.69 -16.31 8.24
C GLU A 23 -6.46 -15.01 8.40
N LEU A 24 -7.06 -14.79 9.57
CA LEU A 24 -7.78 -13.56 9.87
C LEU A 24 -6.86 -12.35 9.84
N ALA A 25 -5.69 -12.44 10.47
CA ALA A 25 -4.70 -11.37 10.46
C ALA A 25 -4.18 -11.09 9.05
N ALA A 26 -4.00 -12.13 8.23
CA ALA A 26 -3.57 -11.96 6.84
C ALA A 26 -4.62 -11.23 6.01
N ASP A 27 -5.90 -11.53 6.20
CA ASP A 27 -6.99 -10.86 5.47
C ASP A 27 -7.07 -9.38 5.85
N GLU A 28 -6.95 -9.05 7.13
CA GLU A 28 -6.92 -7.67 7.59
C GLU A 28 -5.70 -6.92 7.05
N LEU A 29 -4.55 -7.57 7.02
CA LEU A 29 -3.32 -7.01 6.45
C LEU A 29 -3.50 -6.70 4.97
N LYS A 30 -4.06 -7.63 4.20
CA LYS A 30 -4.31 -7.44 2.77
C LYS A 30 -5.26 -6.27 2.51
N THR A 31 -6.31 -6.15 3.32
CA THR A 31 -7.24 -5.04 3.24
C THR A 31 -6.55 -3.72 3.51
N ALA A 32 -5.70 -3.66 4.53
CA ALA A 32 -4.94 -2.46 4.89
C ALA A 32 -3.97 -2.06 3.77
N VAL A 33 -3.27 -3.01 3.17
CA VAL A 33 -2.32 -2.76 2.06
C VAL A 33 -3.05 -2.23 0.83
N LYS A 34 -4.18 -2.84 0.45
CA LYS A 34 -4.99 -2.36 -0.68
C LYS A 34 -5.51 -0.95 -0.44
N LYS A 35 -5.95 -0.67 0.78
CA LYS A 35 -6.41 0.67 1.18
C LYS A 35 -5.30 1.69 1.08
N ALA A 36 -4.10 1.36 1.58
CA ALA A 36 -2.93 2.23 1.48
C ALA A 36 -2.58 2.54 0.02
N GLY A 37 -2.62 1.54 -0.86
CA GLY A 37 -2.39 1.73 -2.29
C GLY A 37 -3.41 2.67 -2.92
N LYS A 38 -4.67 2.53 -2.59
CA LYS A 38 -5.74 3.42 -3.07
C LYS A 38 -5.56 4.84 -2.55
N THR A 39 -5.15 5.00 -1.29
CA THR A 39 -4.86 6.30 -0.69
C THR A 39 -3.71 6.99 -1.41
N ALA A 40 -2.61 6.27 -1.65
CA ALA A 40 -1.46 6.80 -2.39
C ALA A 40 -1.87 7.26 -3.79
N LYS A 41 -2.60 6.45 -4.52
CA LYS A 41 -3.10 6.78 -5.85
C LYS A 41 -3.99 8.02 -5.83
N SER A 42 -4.92 8.10 -4.88
CA SER A 42 -5.82 9.23 -4.73
C SER A 42 -5.07 10.52 -4.40
N ASP A 43 -4.11 10.46 -3.48
CA ASP A 43 -3.31 11.62 -3.09
C ASP A 43 -2.46 12.12 -4.25
N ILE A 44 -1.82 11.22 -4.99
CA ILE A 44 -1.04 11.58 -6.18
C ILE A 44 -1.94 12.26 -7.22
N ASN A 45 -3.11 11.70 -7.45
CA ASN A 45 -4.08 12.23 -8.40
C ASN A 45 -4.52 13.66 -8.04
N LYS A 46 -4.75 13.90 -6.74
CA LYS A 46 -5.18 15.23 -6.24
C LYS A 46 -4.07 16.26 -6.25
N SER A 47 -2.84 15.86 -5.97
CA SER A 47 -1.71 16.77 -5.78
C SER A 47 -0.78 16.86 -6.99
N ALA A 48 -0.99 16.03 -8.02
CA ALA A 48 -0.18 16.06 -9.23
C ALA A 48 -0.32 17.39 -9.95
N PRO A 49 0.79 17.92 -10.53
CA PRO A 49 0.71 19.12 -11.38
C PRO A 49 -0.26 18.88 -12.53
N VAL A 50 -1.19 19.82 -12.72
CA VAL A 50 -2.27 19.66 -13.70
C VAL A 50 -2.09 20.65 -14.85
N ARG A 51 -1.69 20.16 -16.02
CA ARG A 51 -1.78 20.93 -17.26
C ARG A 51 -3.04 20.53 -18.04
N THR A 52 -3.16 19.24 -18.35
CA THR A 52 -4.29 18.71 -19.13
C THR A 52 -5.09 17.67 -18.35
N GLY A 53 -4.64 17.30 -17.16
CA GLY A 53 -5.23 16.21 -16.38
C GLY A 53 -4.80 14.81 -16.80
N LYS A 54 -4.13 14.67 -17.93
CA LYS A 54 -3.70 13.35 -18.44
C LYS A 54 -2.68 12.68 -17.53
N TYR A 55 -1.76 13.45 -16.98
CA TYR A 55 -0.78 12.92 -16.04
C TYR A 55 -1.45 12.40 -14.78
N ALA A 56 -2.29 13.20 -14.14
CA ALA A 56 -3.00 12.79 -12.92
C ALA A 56 -3.83 11.51 -13.17
N LYS A 57 -4.49 11.42 -14.31
CA LYS A 57 -5.31 10.26 -14.69
C LYS A 57 -4.49 9.03 -15.08
N SER A 58 -3.18 9.18 -15.31
CA SER A 58 -2.32 8.06 -15.72
C SER A 58 -1.98 7.11 -14.56
N TRP A 59 -2.22 7.51 -13.33
CA TRP A 59 -1.87 6.71 -12.15
C TRP A 59 -2.82 5.53 -11.96
N ARG A 60 -2.23 4.38 -11.67
CA ARG A 60 -2.92 3.10 -11.50
C ARG A 60 -2.37 2.37 -10.28
N MET A 61 -3.15 1.45 -9.77
CA MET A 61 -2.72 0.53 -8.73
C MET A 61 -2.96 -0.89 -9.23
N LYS A 62 -1.99 -1.78 -8.97
CA LYS A 62 -2.18 -3.21 -9.25
C LYS A 62 -1.65 -4.05 -8.10
N VAL A 63 -2.26 -5.22 -7.91
CA VAL A 63 -1.75 -6.25 -7.01
C VAL A 63 -0.69 -7.01 -7.79
N VAL A 64 0.56 -6.97 -7.32
CA VAL A 64 1.69 -7.62 -8.02
C VAL A 64 2.02 -8.99 -7.43
N GLU A 65 1.64 -9.21 -6.18
CA GLU A 65 1.90 -10.46 -5.49
C GLU A 65 0.82 -10.65 -4.43
N GLU A 66 0.25 -11.85 -4.37
CA GLU A 66 -0.72 -12.19 -3.34
C GLU A 66 -0.59 -13.66 -3.00
N SER A 67 -0.46 -13.94 -1.70
CA SER A 67 -0.39 -15.29 -1.17
C SER A 67 -1.36 -15.41 0.02
N SER A 68 -1.41 -16.58 0.64
CA SER A 68 -2.24 -16.79 1.83
C SER A 68 -1.81 -15.91 3.00
N VAL A 69 -0.56 -15.46 3.04
CA VAL A 69 0.01 -14.74 4.17
C VAL A 69 0.50 -13.32 3.85
N GLY A 70 0.39 -12.87 2.61
CA GLY A 70 0.88 -11.55 2.26
C GLY A 70 0.37 -11.03 0.93
N ILE A 71 0.63 -9.75 0.68
CA ILE A 71 0.23 -9.06 -0.53
C ILE A 71 1.21 -7.92 -0.83
N GLY A 72 1.48 -7.71 -2.10
CA GLY A 72 2.21 -6.55 -2.57
C GLY A 72 1.38 -5.79 -3.60
N VAL A 73 1.34 -4.47 -3.50
CA VAL A 73 0.66 -3.62 -4.48
C VAL A 73 1.66 -2.59 -5.02
N THR A 74 1.46 -2.20 -6.26
CA THR A 74 2.25 -1.15 -6.90
C THR A 74 1.33 -0.04 -7.39
N VAL A 75 1.68 1.19 -7.05
CA VAL A 75 1.05 2.39 -7.58
C VAL A 75 2.01 2.99 -8.61
N TYR A 76 1.56 3.16 -9.83
CA TYR A 76 2.43 3.53 -10.94
C TYR A 76 1.69 4.39 -11.97
N SER A 77 2.46 5.13 -12.76
CA SER A 77 1.91 5.84 -13.91
C SER A 77 1.95 4.92 -15.13
N SER A 78 0.80 4.61 -15.70
CA SER A 78 0.68 3.65 -16.80
C SER A 78 1.33 4.11 -18.11
N SER A 79 1.35 5.42 -18.37
CA SER A 79 1.82 5.97 -19.64
C SER A 79 2.76 7.16 -19.49
N ARG A 80 2.97 7.66 -18.27
CA ARG A 80 3.69 8.91 -18.01
C ARG A 80 4.78 8.78 -16.95
N TYR A 81 5.37 7.60 -16.80
CA TYR A 81 6.30 7.39 -15.70
C TYR A 81 7.57 8.27 -15.80
N MET A 82 8.05 8.55 -17.02
CA MET A 82 9.19 9.45 -17.19
C MET A 82 8.86 10.86 -16.72
N LEU A 83 7.65 11.32 -17.04
CA LEU A 83 7.17 12.62 -16.61
C LEU A 83 7.04 12.67 -15.07
N ALA A 84 6.65 11.56 -14.46
CA ALA A 84 6.54 11.46 -12.99
C ALA A 84 7.87 11.81 -12.31
N HIS A 85 8.98 11.26 -12.79
CA HIS A 85 10.30 11.56 -12.24
C HIS A 85 10.69 13.02 -12.41
N LEU A 86 10.43 13.58 -13.58
CA LEU A 86 10.76 14.98 -13.86
C LEU A 86 9.94 15.94 -13.00
N LEU A 87 8.66 15.65 -12.82
CA LEU A 87 7.76 16.49 -12.02
C LEU A 87 8.05 16.39 -10.53
N GLU A 88 8.37 15.21 -10.03
CA GLU A 88 8.68 15.02 -8.61
C GLU A 88 10.00 15.69 -8.21
N ASN A 89 11.04 15.47 -8.99
CA ASN A 89 12.42 15.82 -8.65
C ASN A 89 12.94 17.08 -9.35
N GLY A 90 12.22 17.56 -10.36
CA GLY A 90 12.71 18.62 -11.23
C GLY A 90 13.72 18.09 -12.25
N HIS A 91 14.24 18.95 -13.06
CA HIS A 91 15.19 18.58 -14.11
C HIS A 91 16.05 19.76 -14.52
N ALA A 92 17.21 19.47 -15.13
CA ALA A 92 18.09 20.47 -15.68
C ALA A 92 17.49 21.07 -16.97
N LYS A 93 17.62 22.39 -17.14
CA LYS A 93 17.23 23.06 -18.37
C LYS A 93 18.33 22.94 -19.43
N ARG A 94 17.92 22.88 -20.70
CA ARG A 94 18.85 22.80 -21.83
C ARG A 94 19.86 23.98 -21.87
N ASN A 95 19.44 25.16 -21.46
CA ASN A 95 20.25 26.39 -21.50
C ASN A 95 20.89 26.77 -20.18
N GLY A 96 21.03 25.81 -19.27
CA GLY A 96 21.53 26.03 -17.91
C GLY A 96 20.41 26.31 -16.92
N GLY A 97 20.73 26.14 -15.65
CA GLY A 97 19.73 26.24 -14.58
C GLY A 97 18.93 24.95 -14.42
N ARG A 98 17.94 25.00 -13.53
CA ARG A 98 17.14 23.85 -13.18
C ARG A 98 15.68 24.22 -12.99
N VAL A 99 14.77 23.37 -13.45
CA VAL A 99 13.35 23.45 -13.12
C VAL A 99 13.14 22.72 -11.80
N ALA A 100 12.56 23.41 -10.82
CA ALA A 100 12.25 22.81 -9.52
C ALA A 100 11.14 21.75 -9.66
N GLY A 101 11.26 20.68 -8.89
CA GLY A 101 10.22 19.68 -8.81
C GLY A 101 9.06 20.11 -7.93
N GLU A 102 7.90 19.51 -8.16
CA GLU A 102 6.73 19.63 -7.29
C GLU A 102 6.45 18.26 -6.66
N ARG A 103 6.79 18.13 -5.40
CA ARG A 103 6.67 16.84 -4.73
C ARG A 103 5.20 16.47 -4.52
N HIS A 104 4.79 15.38 -5.11
CA HIS A 104 3.42 14.83 -4.99
C HIS A 104 3.42 13.32 -4.77
N ILE A 105 4.50 12.64 -5.13
CA ILE A 105 4.65 11.19 -4.93
C ILE A 105 5.16 10.90 -3.52
N GLY A 106 6.22 11.58 -3.08
CA GLY A 106 6.77 11.42 -1.74
C GLY A 106 5.78 11.67 -0.63
N PRO A 107 5.07 12.81 -0.62
CA PRO A 107 4.03 13.06 0.39
C PRO A 107 2.89 12.03 0.36
N ALA A 108 2.47 11.57 -0.82
CA ALA A 108 1.44 10.54 -0.94
C ALA A 108 1.90 9.21 -0.35
N GLU A 109 3.16 8.83 -0.62
CA GLU A 109 3.78 7.63 -0.05
C GLU A 109 3.83 7.69 1.48
N GLU A 110 4.26 8.82 2.03
CA GLU A 110 4.31 9.02 3.49
C GLU A 110 2.92 8.90 4.13
N HIS A 111 1.92 9.53 3.55
CA HIS A 111 0.54 9.45 4.04
C HIS A 111 0.01 8.03 4.00
N ALA A 112 0.22 7.33 2.88
CA ALA A 112 -0.21 5.94 2.73
C ALA A 112 0.48 5.02 3.75
N LYS A 113 1.77 5.24 3.99
CA LYS A 113 2.56 4.49 4.96
C LYS A 113 2.04 4.69 6.38
N GLU A 114 1.76 5.93 6.77
CA GLU A 114 1.20 6.24 8.09
C GLU A 114 -0.16 5.59 8.28
N GLN A 115 -1.02 5.65 7.27
CA GLN A 115 -2.32 5.01 7.29
C GLN A 115 -2.19 3.49 7.42
N LEU A 116 -1.28 2.89 6.66
CA LEU A 116 -1.04 1.45 6.69
C LEU A 116 -0.59 1.00 8.09
N ILE A 117 0.37 1.70 8.68
CA ILE A 117 0.88 1.38 10.02
C ILE A 117 -0.25 1.49 11.05
N GLY A 118 -1.04 2.56 10.99
CA GLY A 118 -2.17 2.75 11.90
C GLY A 118 -3.24 1.66 11.77
N ASP A 119 -3.56 1.26 10.56
CA ASP A 119 -4.55 0.21 10.30
C ASP A 119 -4.04 -1.17 10.77
N ILE A 120 -2.74 -1.45 10.58
CA ILE A 120 -2.13 -2.69 11.07
C ILE A 120 -2.15 -2.73 12.60
N GLU A 121 -1.82 -1.63 13.27
CA GLU A 121 -1.85 -1.55 14.72
C GLU A 121 -3.25 -1.80 15.26
N LYS A 122 -4.28 -1.25 14.63
CA LYS A 122 -5.67 -1.49 15.01
C LYS A 122 -6.06 -2.96 14.84
N ALA A 123 -5.65 -3.56 13.74
CA ALA A 123 -5.93 -4.97 13.47
C ALA A 123 -5.29 -5.88 14.52
N LEU A 124 -4.06 -5.59 14.94
CA LEU A 124 -3.34 -6.37 15.94
C LEU A 124 -3.92 -6.23 17.35
N LYS A 125 -4.51 -5.08 17.66
CA LYS A 125 -5.15 -4.85 18.96
C LYS A 125 -6.56 -5.42 19.05
N GLY A 126 -7.11 -5.65 17.92
CA GLY A 126 -8.44 -6.04 17.73
C GLY A 126 -9.23 -6.91 17.90
#